data_dcc462c5c788ec87f0050097668128d1
#
_entry.id   dcc462c5c788ec87f0050097668128d1
#
_cell.length_a   1.000
_cell.length_b   1.000
_cell.length_c   1.000
_cell.angle_alpha   90.00
_cell.angle_beta   90.00
_cell.angle_gamma   90.00
#
_symmetry.space_group_name_H-M   'P 1'
#
loop_
_entity.id
_entity.type
_entity.pdbx_description
1 polymer ?
#
loop_
_entity_poly.entity_id
_entity_poly.type
_entity_poly.pdbx_seq_one_letter_code
_entity_poly.pdbx_strand_id
1 'polypeptide(L)'
;ITYLKSIDEYDNTVFLFLADNGPESVDFTTYPYLPIASDWIEETFDNSYENLGQDGSYIYYGERWAHVGAAAHSFHKTVVSQGGINVPLIVSYAKELPRNRVVTEFSSIVDIAPTILDLVGVSHPGDEFAGRQIHPMDGRSFLPYLKGEQTNIYPTGTGNGFELFGHNAFISGNWKILRL
;
A
#
# COMPACT_ATOMS: atom_id res chain seq x y z
N ILE A 1 -15.72 -4.87 13.49
CA ILE A 1 -17.03 -4.64 12.86
C ILE A 1 -18.16 -4.89 13.86
N THR A 2 -18.25 -6.07 14.52
CA THR A 2 -19.33 -6.41 15.48
C THR A 2 -19.45 -5.36 16.60
N TYR A 3 -18.33 -4.96 17.18
CA TYR A 3 -18.30 -3.89 18.20
C TYR A 3 -18.87 -2.57 17.69
N LEU A 4 -18.43 -2.10 16.52
CA LEU A 4 -18.95 -0.85 15.93
C LEU A 4 -20.45 -0.93 15.66
N LYS A 5 -20.96 -2.09 15.24
CA LYS A 5 -22.40 -2.28 15.08
C LYS A 5 -23.15 -2.26 16.40
N SER A 6 -22.56 -2.76 17.48
CA SER A 6 -23.19 -2.77 18.80
C SER A 6 -23.31 -1.40 19.47
N ILE A 7 -22.54 -0.41 18.97
CA ILE A 7 -22.57 0.98 19.46
C ILE A 7 -23.08 1.96 18.39
N ASP A 8 -23.72 1.47 17.31
CA ASP A 8 -24.28 2.24 16.18
C ASP A 8 -23.28 3.13 15.42
N GLU A 9 -21.97 2.83 15.49
CA GLU A 9 -20.93 3.60 14.80
C GLU A 9 -20.44 2.96 13.49
N TYR A 10 -20.95 1.80 13.11
CA TYR A 10 -20.53 1.11 11.90
C TYR A 10 -20.74 1.93 10.62
N ASP A 11 -21.92 2.53 10.48
CA ASP A 11 -22.27 3.31 9.29
C ASP A 11 -21.55 4.66 9.26
N ASN A 12 -21.03 5.13 10.39
CA ASN A 12 -20.22 6.34 10.52
C ASN A 12 -18.71 6.06 10.49
N THR A 13 -18.30 4.84 10.14
CA THR A 13 -16.90 4.43 10.11
C THR A 13 -16.46 4.11 8.69
N VAL A 14 -15.34 4.71 8.27
CA VAL A 14 -14.64 4.35 7.03
C VAL A 14 -13.58 3.31 7.33
N PHE A 15 -13.56 2.24 6.55
CA PHE A 15 -12.52 1.22 6.60
C PHE A 15 -11.63 1.35 5.37
N LEU A 16 -10.35 1.52 5.61
CA LEU A 16 -9.29 1.45 4.61
C LEU A 16 -8.38 0.29 4.98
N PHE A 17 -8.28 -0.71 4.15
CA PHE A 17 -7.40 -1.86 4.35
C PHE A 17 -6.54 -2.05 3.12
N LEU A 18 -5.23 -1.97 3.30
CA LEU A 18 -4.26 -2.07 2.20
C LEU A 18 -2.95 -2.68 2.69
N ALA A 19 -2.15 -3.15 1.75
CA ALA A 19 -0.72 -3.35 1.97
C ALA A 19 0.04 -2.09 1.50
N ASP A 20 1.19 -1.81 2.08
CA ASP A 20 2.04 -0.67 1.73
C ASP A 20 2.97 -0.98 0.55
N ASN A 21 3.33 -2.25 0.37
CA ASN A 21 4.19 -2.74 -0.71
C ASN A 21 3.88 -4.20 -1.04
N GLY A 22 4.52 -4.71 -2.08
CA GLY A 22 4.50 -6.13 -2.39
C GLY A 22 5.16 -6.99 -1.31
N PRO A 23 5.03 -8.32 -1.40
CA PRO A 23 5.54 -9.26 -0.41
C PRO A 23 7.05 -9.11 -0.18
N GLU A 24 7.47 -9.25 1.07
CA GLU A 24 8.88 -9.20 1.47
C GLU A 24 9.63 -10.46 1.07
N SER A 25 10.75 -10.28 0.41
CA SER A 25 11.60 -11.39 -0.05
C SER A 25 12.88 -11.55 0.75
N VAL A 26 13.25 -10.54 1.53
CA VAL A 26 14.54 -10.55 2.24
C VAL A 26 14.54 -11.61 3.31
N ASP A 27 15.60 -12.39 3.28
CA ASP A 27 16.01 -13.31 4.34
C ASP A 27 17.24 -12.71 5.03
N PHE A 28 17.05 -12.23 6.25
CA PHE A 28 18.12 -11.56 7.00
C PHE A 28 19.27 -12.50 7.39
N THR A 29 19.07 -13.82 7.39
CA THR A 29 20.14 -14.79 7.64
C THR A 29 21.11 -14.90 6.48
N THR A 30 20.67 -14.58 5.26
CA THR A 30 21.47 -14.66 4.04
C THR A 30 21.86 -13.29 3.48
N TYR A 31 21.41 -12.20 4.11
CA TYR A 31 21.63 -10.86 3.59
C TYR A 31 23.08 -10.40 3.79
N PRO A 32 23.85 -10.18 2.72
CA PRO A 32 25.31 -10.04 2.78
C PRO A 32 25.80 -8.78 3.53
N TYR A 33 24.91 -7.84 3.79
CA TYR A 33 25.25 -6.54 4.44
C TYR A 33 24.87 -6.49 5.93
N LEU A 34 24.25 -7.55 6.48
CA LEU A 34 23.80 -7.62 7.87
C LEU A 34 24.18 -8.95 8.55
N PRO A 35 25.45 -9.38 8.53
CA PRO A 35 25.84 -10.65 9.17
C PRO A 35 25.54 -10.66 10.68
N ILE A 36 25.59 -9.52 11.35
CA ILE A 36 25.26 -9.39 12.79
C ILE A 36 23.78 -9.72 13.06
N ALA A 37 22.88 -9.49 12.10
CA ALA A 37 21.47 -9.81 12.27
C ALA A 37 21.24 -11.33 12.26
N SER A 38 22.01 -12.10 11.48
CA SER A 38 21.92 -13.56 11.46
C SER A 38 22.22 -14.17 12.83
N ASP A 39 23.38 -13.83 13.39
CA ASP A 39 23.81 -14.37 14.68
C ASP A 39 22.81 -14.00 15.78
N TRP A 40 22.38 -12.73 15.82
CA TRP A 40 21.38 -12.27 16.79
C TRP A 40 20.04 -13.00 16.68
N ILE A 41 19.60 -13.29 15.46
CA ILE A 41 18.34 -14.01 15.23
C ILE A 41 18.47 -15.47 15.69
N GLU A 42 19.57 -16.14 15.34
CA GLU A 42 19.82 -17.53 15.74
C GLU A 42 19.96 -17.69 17.25
N GLU A 43 20.58 -16.72 17.94
CA GLU A 43 20.78 -16.73 19.37
C GLU A 43 19.53 -16.34 20.17
N THR A 44 18.63 -15.55 19.59
CA THR A 44 17.52 -14.91 20.31
C THR A 44 16.19 -15.60 20.11
N PHE A 45 15.97 -16.20 18.92
CA PHE A 45 14.65 -16.71 18.52
C PHE A 45 14.69 -18.22 18.24
N ASP A 46 13.59 -18.89 18.61
CA ASP A 46 13.33 -20.27 18.23
C ASP A 46 12.55 -20.30 16.91
N ASN A 47 13.27 -20.54 15.81
CA ASN A 47 12.71 -20.67 14.46
C ASN A 47 12.53 -22.13 14.04
N SER A 48 12.42 -23.06 15.01
CA SER A 48 12.03 -24.44 14.73
C SER A 48 10.66 -24.50 14.06
N TYR A 49 10.41 -25.58 13.30
CA TYR A 49 9.15 -25.76 12.59
C TYR A 49 7.94 -25.72 13.53
N GLU A 50 8.09 -26.26 14.72
CA GLU A 50 7.04 -26.32 15.75
C GLU A 50 6.70 -24.94 16.33
N ASN A 51 7.65 -24.01 16.31
CA ASN A 51 7.49 -22.65 16.84
C ASN A 51 7.17 -21.60 15.77
N LEU A 52 7.06 -21.97 14.51
CA LEU A 52 6.78 -21.01 13.43
C LEU A 52 5.48 -20.24 13.68
N GLY A 53 5.59 -18.90 13.70
CA GLY A 53 4.44 -18.00 13.90
C GLY A 53 3.96 -17.90 15.35
N GLN A 54 4.63 -18.53 16.30
CA GLN A 54 4.38 -18.40 17.73
C GLN A 54 5.22 -17.27 18.33
N ASP A 55 4.95 -16.96 19.58
CA ASP A 55 5.77 -16.03 20.35
C ASP A 55 7.22 -16.54 20.46
N GLY A 56 8.17 -15.61 20.29
CA GLY A 56 9.59 -15.94 20.28
C GLY A 56 10.12 -16.53 18.95
N SER A 57 9.31 -16.55 17.87
CA SER A 57 9.81 -16.82 16.52
C SER A 57 10.12 -15.54 15.75
N TYR A 58 11.14 -15.59 14.87
CA TYR A 58 11.48 -14.54 13.92
C TYR A 58 11.59 -15.14 12.53
N ILE A 59 10.46 -15.27 11.87
CA ILE A 59 10.35 -15.94 10.57
C ILE A 59 10.34 -14.95 9.42
N TYR A 60 10.83 -15.40 8.27
CA TYR A 60 10.81 -14.66 7.02
C TYR A 60 9.80 -15.25 6.07
N TYR A 61 9.22 -14.38 5.27
CA TYR A 61 8.40 -14.80 4.15
C TYR A 61 9.26 -15.49 3.08
N GLY A 62 10.43 -14.95 2.78
CA GLY A 62 11.41 -15.46 1.84
C GLY A 62 11.01 -15.29 0.39
N GLU A 63 12.01 -15.35 -0.49
CA GLU A 63 11.86 -15.01 -1.91
C GLU A 63 10.78 -15.85 -2.62
N ARG A 64 10.78 -17.15 -2.38
CA ARG A 64 9.84 -18.07 -3.07
C ARG A 64 8.39 -17.80 -2.69
N TRP A 65 8.12 -17.58 -1.42
CA TRP A 65 6.77 -17.22 -0.96
C TRP A 65 6.38 -15.81 -1.36
N ALA A 66 7.36 -14.88 -1.43
CA ALA A 66 7.12 -13.56 -1.96
C ALA A 66 6.65 -13.60 -3.43
N HIS A 67 7.25 -14.45 -4.26
CA HIS A 67 6.76 -14.69 -5.62
C HIS A 67 5.34 -15.27 -5.65
N VAL A 68 5.03 -16.21 -4.78
CA VAL A 68 3.67 -16.77 -4.66
C VAL A 68 2.68 -15.69 -4.23
N GLY A 69 3.03 -14.89 -3.23
CA GLY A 69 2.18 -13.80 -2.72
C GLY A 69 1.98 -12.65 -3.73
N ALA A 70 2.94 -12.43 -4.62
CA ALA A 70 2.84 -11.43 -5.69
C ALA A 70 2.11 -11.94 -6.95
N ALA A 71 1.80 -13.25 -7.03
CA ALA A 71 1.16 -13.81 -8.22
C ALA A 71 -0.19 -13.12 -8.52
N ALA A 72 -0.50 -12.87 -9.76
CA ALA A 72 0.15 -13.19 -11.05
C ALA A 72 1.17 -12.14 -11.56
N HIS A 73 1.76 -11.33 -10.68
CA HIS A 73 2.76 -10.32 -11.03
C HIS A 73 4.18 -10.88 -10.87
N SER A 74 5.15 -10.22 -11.51
CA SER A 74 6.57 -10.58 -11.38
C SER A 74 7.24 -9.73 -10.31
N PHE A 75 8.20 -10.34 -9.63
CA PHE A 75 9.00 -9.77 -8.55
C PHE A 75 8.18 -9.46 -7.28
N HIS A 76 8.76 -8.73 -6.36
CA HIS A 76 8.30 -8.51 -4.99
C HIS A 76 8.77 -7.14 -4.49
N LYS A 77 8.58 -6.83 -3.22
CA LYS A 77 9.12 -5.63 -2.55
C LYS A 77 10.57 -5.37 -2.95
N THR A 78 10.98 -4.12 -2.95
CA THR A 78 12.27 -3.58 -3.42
C THR A 78 12.41 -3.41 -4.94
N VAL A 79 11.47 -3.93 -5.73
CA VAL A 79 11.46 -3.75 -7.18
C VAL A 79 10.22 -2.97 -7.61
N VAL A 80 10.39 -2.00 -8.49
CA VAL A 80 9.27 -1.16 -9.00
C VAL A 80 8.41 -1.87 -10.09
N SER A 81 8.47 -3.20 -10.13
CA SER A 81 7.57 -4.06 -10.91
C SER A 81 6.17 -4.10 -10.29
N GLN A 82 5.20 -4.72 -10.98
CA GLN A 82 3.86 -4.86 -10.40
C GLN A 82 3.86 -5.71 -9.11
N GLY A 83 4.71 -6.75 -9.02
CA GLY A 83 4.80 -7.55 -7.80
C GLY A 83 5.33 -6.78 -6.60
N GLY A 84 6.09 -5.69 -6.83
CA GLY A 84 6.62 -4.85 -5.75
C GLY A 84 5.72 -3.69 -5.35
N ILE A 85 4.94 -3.12 -6.29
CA ILE A 85 4.19 -1.86 -6.05
C ILE A 85 2.68 -1.96 -6.22
N ASN A 86 2.15 -3.01 -6.89
CA ASN A 86 0.71 -3.16 -7.04
C ASN A 86 0.15 -3.96 -5.86
N VAL A 87 -0.57 -3.27 -5.00
CA VAL A 87 -1.11 -3.82 -3.76
C VAL A 87 -2.62 -3.68 -3.70
N PRO A 88 -3.34 -4.58 -3.03
CA PRO A 88 -4.77 -4.46 -2.87
C PRO A 88 -5.12 -3.30 -1.92
N LEU A 89 -6.20 -2.59 -2.26
CA LEU A 89 -6.85 -1.61 -1.38
C LEU A 89 -8.33 -1.97 -1.27
N ILE A 90 -8.83 -2.10 -0.06
CA ILE A 90 -10.27 -2.23 0.23
C ILE A 90 -10.73 -0.94 0.89
N VAL A 91 -11.77 -0.33 0.31
CA VAL A 91 -12.43 0.84 0.88
C VAL A 91 -13.87 0.47 1.17
N SER A 92 -14.31 0.70 2.40
CA SER A 92 -15.69 0.45 2.81
C SER A 92 -16.21 1.60 3.67
N TYR A 93 -17.31 2.20 3.23
CA TYR A 93 -18.04 3.21 3.97
C TYR A 93 -19.54 3.00 3.71
N ALA A 94 -20.22 2.40 4.68
CA ALA A 94 -21.59 1.92 4.51
C ALA A 94 -22.59 3.04 4.19
N LYS A 95 -22.33 4.25 4.68
CA LYS A 95 -23.22 5.41 4.54
C LYS A 95 -23.23 6.01 3.14
N GLU A 96 -22.08 6.05 2.44
CA GLU A 96 -21.95 6.86 1.23
C GLU A 96 -21.38 6.11 0.02
N LEU A 97 -20.74 4.97 0.20
CA LEU A 97 -20.10 4.28 -0.91
C LEU A 97 -20.89 3.06 -1.39
N PRO A 98 -20.94 2.82 -2.71
CA PRO A 98 -21.57 1.62 -3.26
C PRO A 98 -20.83 0.36 -2.82
N ARG A 99 -21.59 -0.71 -2.60
CA ARG A 99 -21.07 -2.02 -2.19
C ARG A 99 -20.73 -2.90 -3.40
N ASN A 100 -19.85 -3.87 -3.19
CA ASN A 100 -19.53 -4.94 -4.16
C ASN A 100 -19.03 -4.44 -5.51
N ARG A 101 -18.23 -3.38 -5.51
CA ARG A 101 -17.60 -2.83 -6.72
C ARG A 101 -16.12 -3.20 -6.74
N VAL A 102 -15.64 -3.74 -7.85
CA VAL A 102 -14.22 -3.88 -8.14
C VAL A 102 -13.78 -2.69 -8.99
N VAL A 103 -12.68 -2.06 -8.60
CA VAL A 103 -12.10 -0.90 -9.25
C VAL A 103 -10.75 -1.29 -9.82
N THR A 104 -10.50 -0.94 -11.08
CA THR A 104 -9.24 -1.20 -11.79
C THR A 104 -8.50 0.08 -12.19
N GLU A 105 -9.06 1.25 -11.83
CA GLU A 105 -8.39 2.54 -12.04
C GLU A 105 -7.10 2.62 -11.23
N PHE A 106 -6.09 3.27 -11.83
CA PHE A 106 -4.85 3.55 -11.13
C PHE A 106 -5.10 4.49 -9.94
N SER A 107 -4.60 4.10 -8.78
CA SER A 107 -4.48 4.94 -7.60
C SER A 107 -3.14 4.68 -6.92
N SER A 108 -2.70 5.62 -6.11
CA SER A 108 -1.45 5.53 -5.36
C SER A 108 -1.70 5.71 -3.86
N ILE A 109 -0.80 5.24 -3.04
CA ILE A 109 -0.87 5.41 -1.58
C ILE A 109 -0.92 6.89 -1.17
N VAL A 110 -0.32 7.78 -1.96
CA VAL A 110 -0.36 9.23 -1.73
C VAL A 110 -1.77 9.82 -1.89
N ASP A 111 -2.70 9.09 -2.52
CA ASP A 111 -4.09 9.50 -2.72
C ASP A 111 -4.96 9.30 -1.48
N ILE A 112 -4.50 8.53 -0.50
CA ILE A 112 -5.27 8.21 0.71
C ILE A 112 -5.49 9.46 1.55
N ALA A 113 -4.44 10.25 1.81
CA ALA A 113 -4.55 11.44 2.63
C ALA A 113 -5.52 12.49 2.05
N PRO A 114 -5.43 12.90 0.77
CA PRO A 114 -6.42 13.79 0.19
C PRO A 114 -7.83 13.21 0.16
N THR A 115 -7.98 11.88 0.01
CA THR A 115 -9.30 11.23 0.08
C THR A 115 -9.91 11.31 1.47
N ILE A 116 -9.11 11.13 2.53
CA ILE A 116 -9.58 11.27 3.91
C ILE A 116 -10.02 12.70 4.18
N LEU A 117 -9.23 13.71 3.78
CA LEU A 117 -9.59 15.11 3.93
C LEU A 117 -10.91 15.43 3.22
N ASP A 118 -11.07 14.95 2.00
CA ASP A 118 -12.30 15.13 1.21
C ASP A 118 -13.51 14.46 1.87
N LEU A 119 -13.35 13.26 2.41
CA LEU A 119 -14.38 12.55 3.17
C LEU A 119 -14.89 13.33 4.39
N VAL A 120 -13.99 14.00 5.10
CA VAL A 120 -14.35 14.79 6.30
C VAL A 120 -14.64 16.26 6.00
N GLY A 121 -14.62 16.66 4.72
CA GLY A 121 -14.91 18.02 4.28
C GLY A 121 -13.86 19.04 4.70
N VAL A 122 -12.61 18.64 4.90
CA VAL A 122 -11.49 19.51 5.28
C VAL A 122 -10.57 19.74 4.09
N SER A 123 -10.38 21.01 3.74
CA SER A 123 -9.43 21.37 2.68
C SER A 123 -7.99 21.30 3.18
N HIS A 124 -7.09 20.82 2.35
CA HIS A 124 -5.66 20.95 2.61
C HIS A 124 -5.26 22.43 2.61
N PRO A 125 -4.42 22.89 3.54
CA PRO A 125 -4.05 24.31 3.67
C PRO A 125 -3.21 24.87 2.51
N GLY A 126 -2.85 24.05 1.53
CA GLY A 126 -2.02 24.48 0.39
C GLY A 126 -0.53 24.34 0.69
N ASP A 127 0.20 25.43 0.55
CA ASP A 127 1.66 25.50 0.74
C ASP A 127 2.09 26.15 2.06
N GLU A 128 1.11 26.58 2.90
CA GLU A 128 1.38 27.17 4.21
C GLU A 128 0.42 26.63 5.28
N PHE A 129 0.95 26.27 6.44
CA PHE A 129 0.17 25.92 7.63
C PHE A 129 0.82 26.46 8.90
N ALA A 130 0.03 27.17 9.72
CA ALA A 130 0.47 27.77 10.98
C ALA A 130 1.76 28.61 10.86
N GLY A 131 1.89 29.40 9.78
CA GLY A 131 3.05 30.25 9.51
C GLY A 131 4.29 29.51 9.02
N ARG A 132 4.16 28.23 8.62
CA ARG A 132 5.23 27.41 8.07
C ARG A 132 4.92 26.99 6.64
N GLN A 133 5.92 27.05 5.78
CA GLN A 133 5.83 26.48 4.44
C GLN A 133 5.72 24.96 4.56
N ILE A 134 4.75 24.38 3.85
CA ILE A 134 4.52 22.93 3.75
C ILE A 134 4.47 22.53 2.29
N HIS A 135 4.75 21.26 2.02
CA HIS A 135 4.57 20.70 0.69
C HIS A 135 3.08 20.50 0.40
N PRO A 136 2.58 20.90 -0.77
CA PRO A 136 1.27 20.49 -1.24
C PRO A 136 1.19 18.98 -1.39
N MET A 137 0.00 18.43 -1.36
CA MET A 137 -0.21 16.99 -1.58
C MET A 137 0.00 16.64 -3.04
N ASP A 138 0.83 15.63 -3.31
CA ASP A 138 1.03 15.09 -4.66
C ASP A 138 -0.15 14.21 -5.11
N GLY A 139 -0.84 13.57 -4.16
CA GLY A 139 -1.95 12.67 -4.40
C GLY A 139 -3.26 13.41 -4.73
N ARG A 140 -4.24 12.63 -5.20
CA ARG A 140 -5.59 13.09 -5.55
C ARG A 140 -6.63 12.30 -4.79
N SER A 141 -7.69 12.98 -4.35
CA SER A 141 -8.85 12.27 -3.79
C SER A 141 -9.47 11.34 -4.85
N PHE A 142 -9.63 10.08 -4.49
CA PHE A 142 -10.40 9.13 -5.29
C PHE A 142 -11.87 9.06 -4.87
N LEU A 143 -12.30 9.86 -3.89
CA LEU A 143 -13.67 9.88 -3.40
C LEU A 143 -14.71 10.20 -4.49
N PRO A 144 -14.51 11.24 -5.34
CA PRO A 144 -15.46 11.53 -6.42
C PRO A 144 -15.62 10.36 -7.42
N TYR A 145 -14.53 9.63 -7.68
CA TYR A 145 -14.58 8.42 -8.51
C TYR A 145 -15.37 7.29 -7.82
N LEU A 146 -15.15 7.07 -6.52
CA LEU A 146 -15.89 6.06 -5.76
C LEU A 146 -17.39 6.38 -5.68
N LYS A 147 -17.75 7.65 -5.59
CA LYS A 147 -19.15 8.12 -5.61
C LYS A 147 -19.79 8.09 -7.01
N GLY A 148 -19.01 7.87 -8.07
CA GLY A 148 -19.48 7.88 -9.46
C GLY A 148 -19.66 9.28 -10.06
N GLU A 149 -19.11 10.29 -9.42
CA GLU A 149 -19.13 11.69 -9.87
C GLU A 149 -18.06 11.96 -10.91
N GLN A 150 -17.03 11.11 -10.99
CA GLN A 150 -15.95 11.14 -11.97
C GLN A 150 -15.74 9.75 -12.57
N THR A 151 -15.26 9.73 -13.81
CA THR A 151 -14.96 8.49 -14.54
C THR A 151 -13.54 7.99 -14.32
N ASN A 152 -12.62 8.85 -13.90
CA ASN A 152 -11.21 8.54 -13.68
C ASN A 152 -10.71 9.24 -12.42
N ILE A 153 -9.75 8.64 -11.72
CA ILE A 153 -9.06 9.27 -10.57
C ILE A 153 -8.04 10.30 -11.09
N TYR A 154 -7.26 9.90 -12.09
CA TYR A 154 -6.29 10.77 -12.75
C TYR A 154 -6.76 11.19 -14.14
N PRO A 155 -6.44 12.41 -14.60
CA PRO A 155 -6.71 12.80 -15.97
C PRO A 155 -6.10 11.83 -16.99
N THR A 156 -6.80 11.60 -18.09
CA THR A 156 -6.29 10.77 -19.18
C THR A 156 -4.91 11.26 -19.65
N GLY A 157 -3.95 10.36 -19.76
CA GLY A 157 -2.57 10.69 -20.16
C GLY A 157 -1.67 11.11 -18.99
N THR A 158 -2.17 11.14 -17.77
CA THR A 158 -1.29 11.33 -16.60
C THR A 158 -0.31 10.17 -16.50
N GLY A 159 0.97 10.51 -16.33
CA GLY A 159 2.03 9.54 -16.09
C GLY A 159 2.49 9.56 -14.64
N ASN A 160 2.77 8.38 -14.09
CA ASN A 160 3.24 8.21 -12.72
C ASN A 160 4.60 7.51 -12.75
N GLY A 161 5.62 8.18 -12.22
CA GLY A 161 6.98 7.67 -12.11
C GLY A 161 7.24 7.02 -10.77
N PHE A 162 8.04 5.95 -10.78
CA PHE A 162 8.52 5.26 -9.59
C PHE A 162 10.03 5.07 -9.71
N GLU A 163 10.74 5.27 -8.61
CA GLU A 163 12.16 4.99 -8.51
C GLU A 163 12.45 4.37 -7.15
N LEU A 164 13.25 3.30 -7.15
CA LEU A 164 13.75 2.67 -5.93
C LEU A 164 15.05 1.93 -6.24
N PHE A 165 16.11 2.26 -5.54
CA PHE A 165 17.43 1.60 -5.68
C PHE A 165 17.98 1.57 -7.12
N GLY A 166 17.69 2.60 -7.93
CA GLY A 166 18.08 2.68 -9.32
C GLY A 166 17.16 1.95 -10.31
N HIS A 167 16.20 1.18 -9.81
CA HIS A 167 15.11 0.63 -10.62
C HIS A 167 14.08 1.71 -10.90
N ASN A 168 13.65 1.83 -12.14
CA ASN A 168 12.72 2.88 -12.55
C ASN A 168 11.50 2.28 -13.25
N ALA A 169 10.33 2.83 -12.98
CA ALA A 169 9.12 2.53 -13.72
C ALA A 169 8.33 3.80 -14.04
N PHE A 170 7.59 3.75 -15.14
CA PHE A 170 6.66 4.81 -15.51
C PHE A 170 5.36 4.15 -16.00
N ILE A 171 4.24 4.57 -15.41
CA ILE A 171 2.90 4.06 -15.73
C ILE A 171 2.08 5.19 -16.34
N SER A 172 1.46 4.93 -17.51
CA SER A 172 0.50 5.84 -18.12
C SER A 172 -0.64 5.04 -18.76
N GLY A 173 -1.85 5.21 -18.26
CA GLY A 173 -2.98 4.37 -18.62
C GLY A 173 -2.68 2.89 -18.39
N ASN A 174 -2.85 2.07 -19.41
CA ASN A 174 -2.60 0.61 -19.35
C ASN A 174 -1.14 0.23 -19.67
N TRP A 175 -0.25 1.18 -19.85
CA TRP A 175 1.14 0.94 -20.21
C TRP A 175 2.07 1.19 -19.06
N LYS A 176 3.05 0.33 -18.94
CA LYS A 176 4.16 0.47 -18.00
C LYS A 176 5.47 0.19 -18.71
N ILE A 177 6.42 1.11 -18.57
CA ILE A 177 7.82 0.86 -18.90
C ILE A 177 8.59 0.61 -17.60
N LEU A 178 9.52 -0.32 -17.64
CA LEU A 178 10.29 -0.76 -16.48
C LEU A 178 11.77 -0.86 -16.86
N ARG A 179 12.62 -0.30 -16.01
CA ARG A 179 14.07 -0.48 -16.03
C ARG A 179 14.49 -1.05 -14.67
N LEU A 180 15.04 -2.25 -14.69
CA LEU A 180 15.63 -2.95 -13.55
C LEU A 180 17.14 -2.75 -13.47
#